data_f1454db90899e51fe873b1731059c31f
#
_entry.id   f1454db90899e51fe873b1731059c31f
#
_cell.length_a   1.000
_cell.length_b   1.000
_cell.length_c   1.000
_cell.angle_alpha   90.00
_cell.angle_beta   90.00
_cell.angle_gamma   90.00
#
_symmetry.space_group_name_H-M   'P 1'
#
loop_
_entity.id
_entity.type
_entity.pdbx_description
1 polymer ?
#
loop_
_entity_poly.entity_id
_entity_poly.type
_entity_poly.pdbx_seq_one_letter_code
_entity_poly.pdbx_strand_id
1 'polypeptide(L)'
;LLNIFDLNAKILNRDKGYMIYLKEAEKISDYIKILGANEAVLYFENVRIYREQKNKTNRLNNCEQANIDKVVATATKQLEQIKIIEETSSVDLLDDKTKETLEYRKKYPEASFQELSEIISLETGKPITKSGLNHRLRKIKSLADKLAKKQNRTI
;
A
#
# COMPACT_ATOMS: atom_id res chain seq x y z
N LEU A 1 36.60 -28.90 2.16
CA LEU A 1 35.68 -30.04 2.42
C LEU A 1 34.23 -29.60 2.22
N LEU A 2 33.72 -28.54 2.90
CA LEU A 2 32.32 -28.13 2.78
C LEU A 2 31.91 -27.71 1.35
N ASN A 3 32.80 -27.11 0.59
CA ASN A 3 32.54 -26.73 -0.79
C ASN A 3 32.55 -27.89 -1.80
N ILE A 4 33.05 -29.08 -1.41
CA ILE A 4 32.91 -30.31 -2.20
C ILE A 4 31.43 -30.74 -2.27
N PHE A 5 30.64 -30.40 -1.25
CA PHE A 5 29.19 -30.63 -1.19
C PHE A 5 28.40 -29.46 -1.67
N ASP A 6 29.01 -28.51 -2.37
CA ASP A 6 28.35 -27.29 -2.89
C ASP A 6 27.59 -26.46 -1.79
N LEU A 7 28.13 -26.45 -0.58
CA LEU A 7 27.51 -25.79 0.58
C LEU A 7 27.74 -24.26 0.60
N ASN A 8 28.54 -23.72 -0.30
CA ASN A 8 28.86 -22.30 -0.40
C ASN A 8 29.30 -21.67 0.93
N ALA A 9 30.16 -22.42 1.66
CA ALA A 9 30.66 -22.02 2.95
C ALA A 9 31.61 -20.81 2.84
N LYS A 10 31.41 -19.83 3.70
CA LYS A 10 32.24 -18.61 3.78
C LYS A 10 33.14 -18.63 5.00
N ILE A 11 34.33 -18.08 4.85
CA ILE A 11 35.31 -17.96 5.91
C ILE A 11 35.38 -16.50 6.35
N LEU A 12 35.26 -16.27 7.66
CA LEU A 12 35.50 -14.98 8.29
C LEU A 12 36.77 -15.05 9.11
N ASN A 13 37.67 -14.11 8.92
CA ASN A 13 38.83 -13.91 9.78
C ASN A 13 38.42 -13.13 11.03
N ARG A 14 38.76 -13.63 12.22
CA ARG A 14 38.55 -12.98 13.51
C ARG A 14 39.85 -12.91 14.29
N ASP A 15 39.93 -11.99 15.25
CA ASP A 15 41.18 -11.74 16.05
C ASP A 15 41.77 -13.00 16.68
N LYS A 16 40.98 -14.03 16.97
CA LYS A 16 41.41 -15.30 17.60
C LYS A 16 41.34 -16.51 16.67
N GLY A 17 41.17 -16.33 15.36
CA GLY A 17 41.12 -17.42 14.38
C GLY A 17 40.10 -17.26 13.27
N TYR A 18 39.77 -18.33 12.60
CA TYR A 18 38.85 -18.35 11.48
C TYR A 18 37.52 -18.94 11.90
N MET A 19 36.42 -18.34 11.41
CA MET A 19 35.07 -18.86 11.55
C MET A 19 34.51 -19.22 10.16
N ILE A 20 33.97 -20.43 10.05
CA ILE A 20 33.28 -20.88 8.86
C ILE A 20 31.76 -20.76 9.12
N TYR A 21 31.02 -20.20 8.18
CA TYR A 21 29.57 -20.11 8.30
C TYR A 21 28.86 -20.38 6.97
N LEU A 22 27.64 -20.88 7.09
CA LEU A 22 26.66 -21.03 6.00
C LEU A 22 25.60 -19.96 6.16
N LYS A 23 25.20 -19.29 5.05
CA LYS A 23 24.23 -18.21 5.07
C LYS A 23 22.88 -18.64 4.49
N GLU A 24 22.91 -19.49 3.49
CA GLU A 24 21.72 -19.91 2.75
C GLU A 24 21.00 -21.03 3.49
N ALA A 25 19.70 -20.85 3.74
CA ALA A 25 18.91 -21.80 4.53
C ALA A 25 18.91 -23.21 3.93
N GLU A 26 18.87 -23.32 2.60
CA GLU A 26 18.95 -24.62 1.90
C GLU A 26 20.28 -25.32 2.17
N LYS A 27 21.38 -24.58 2.07
CA LYS A 27 22.74 -25.11 2.35
C LYS A 27 22.94 -25.50 3.82
N ILE A 28 22.27 -24.79 4.74
CA ILE A 28 22.24 -25.18 6.16
C ILE A 28 21.47 -26.50 6.33
N SER A 29 20.31 -26.63 5.70
CA SER A 29 19.53 -27.88 5.72
C SER A 29 20.31 -29.06 5.15
N ASP A 30 20.98 -28.85 4.00
CA ASP A 30 21.80 -29.88 3.36
C ASP A 30 23.01 -30.28 4.25
N TYR A 31 23.62 -29.30 4.91
CA TYR A 31 24.71 -29.59 5.88
C TYR A 31 24.22 -30.46 7.04
N ILE A 32 23.06 -30.13 7.63
CA ILE A 32 22.47 -30.89 8.72
C ILE A 32 22.11 -32.31 8.28
N LYS A 33 21.64 -32.50 7.03
CA LYS A 33 21.37 -33.82 6.42
C LYS A 33 22.66 -34.64 6.27
N ILE A 34 23.74 -34.03 5.79
CA ILE A 34 25.02 -34.66 5.64
C ILE A 34 25.56 -35.18 7.00
N LEU A 35 25.28 -34.48 8.09
CA LEU A 35 25.60 -34.90 9.45
C LEU A 35 24.72 -36.03 9.98
N GLY A 36 23.68 -36.45 9.25
CA GLY A 36 22.72 -37.46 9.69
C GLY A 36 21.79 -37.03 10.82
N ALA A 37 21.72 -35.72 11.11
CA ALA A 37 20.91 -35.17 12.21
C ALA A 37 19.47 -34.95 11.79
N ASN A 38 18.71 -36.01 11.49
CA ASN A 38 17.37 -35.94 10.90
C ASN A 38 16.36 -35.15 11.72
N GLU A 39 16.36 -35.28 13.05
CA GLU A 39 15.48 -34.49 13.93
C GLU A 39 15.78 -32.98 13.84
N ALA A 40 17.06 -32.62 13.74
CA ALA A 40 17.51 -31.25 13.59
C ALA A 40 17.06 -30.67 12.20
N VAL A 41 17.09 -31.50 11.17
CA VAL A 41 16.53 -31.11 9.83
C VAL A 41 15.08 -30.76 9.96
N LEU A 42 14.26 -31.64 10.54
CA LEU A 42 12.82 -31.41 10.71
C LEU A 42 12.54 -30.14 11.52
N TYR A 43 13.25 -29.95 12.63
CA TYR A 43 13.13 -28.75 13.43
C TYR A 43 13.49 -27.48 12.64
N PHE A 44 14.62 -27.51 11.94
CA PHE A 44 15.09 -26.39 11.13
C PHE A 44 14.10 -26.00 10.03
N GLU A 45 13.58 -26.98 9.27
CA GLU A 45 12.61 -26.74 8.21
C GLU A 45 11.27 -26.21 8.77
N ASN A 46 10.80 -26.73 9.90
CA ASN A 46 9.59 -26.21 10.54
C ASN A 46 9.75 -24.73 10.95
N VAL A 47 10.90 -24.38 11.54
CA VAL A 47 11.20 -22.98 11.92
C VAL A 47 11.31 -22.11 10.67
N ARG A 48 11.88 -22.61 9.58
CA ARG A 48 11.99 -21.91 8.29
C ARG A 48 10.61 -21.62 7.71
N ILE A 49 9.76 -22.64 7.59
CA ILE A 49 8.38 -22.51 7.09
C ILE A 49 7.60 -21.50 7.92
N TYR A 50 7.67 -21.59 9.24
CA TYR A 50 6.98 -20.65 10.13
C TYR A 50 7.43 -19.20 9.89
N ARG A 51 8.76 -18.96 9.78
CA ARG A 51 9.31 -17.62 9.52
C ARG A 51 8.89 -17.08 8.14
N GLU A 52 8.90 -17.92 7.11
CA GLU A 52 8.47 -17.54 5.76
C GLU A 52 6.98 -17.16 5.73
N GLN A 53 6.12 -17.95 6.38
CA GLN A 53 4.69 -17.63 6.50
C GLN A 53 4.47 -16.32 7.25
N LYS A 54 5.14 -16.13 8.39
CA LYS A 54 5.06 -14.90 9.18
C LYS A 54 5.51 -13.69 8.37
N ASN A 55 6.63 -13.79 7.64
CA ASN A 55 7.13 -12.72 6.79
C ASN A 55 6.16 -12.39 5.64
N LYS A 56 5.56 -13.42 5.02
CA LYS A 56 4.56 -13.25 3.97
C LYS A 56 3.33 -12.53 4.50
N THR A 57 2.80 -12.96 5.65
CA THR A 57 1.66 -12.31 6.31
C THR A 57 1.96 -10.86 6.67
N ASN A 58 3.12 -10.59 7.26
CA ASN A 58 3.52 -9.21 7.59
C ASN A 58 3.61 -8.32 6.35
N ARG A 59 4.15 -8.84 5.23
CA ARG A 59 4.21 -8.09 3.96
C ARG A 59 2.83 -7.80 3.41
N LEU A 60 1.90 -8.75 3.46
CA LEU A 60 0.51 -8.55 3.04
C LEU A 60 -0.17 -7.47 3.90
N ASN A 61 -0.10 -7.60 5.21
CA ASN A 61 -0.68 -6.63 6.14
C ASN A 61 -0.11 -5.22 5.93
N ASN A 62 1.21 -5.09 5.75
CA ASN A 62 1.84 -3.80 5.49
C ASN A 62 1.38 -3.20 4.14
N CYS A 63 1.19 -4.05 3.13
CA CYS A 63 0.70 -3.61 1.82
C CYS A 63 -0.76 -3.13 1.90
N GLU A 64 -1.62 -3.88 2.59
CA GLU A 64 -3.01 -3.51 2.82
C GLU A 64 -3.13 -2.21 3.63
N GLN A 65 -2.35 -2.09 4.72
CA GLN A 65 -2.33 -0.87 5.53
C GLN A 65 -1.88 0.34 4.69
N ALA A 66 -0.81 0.21 3.91
CA ALA A 66 -0.34 1.29 3.05
C ALA A 66 -1.36 1.69 1.96
N ASN A 67 -2.18 0.75 1.49
CA ASN A 67 -3.27 1.04 0.55
C ASN A 67 -4.39 1.81 1.25
N ILE A 68 -4.79 1.39 2.46
CA ILE A 68 -5.80 2.08 3.28
C ILE A 68 -5.33 3.50 3.58
N ASP A 69 -4.10 3.68 4.03
CA ASP A 69 -3.53 4.99 4.36
C ASP A 69 -3.56 5.94 3.16
N LYS A 70 -3.25 5.43 1.95
CA LYS A 70 -3.35 6.22 0.70
C LYS A 70 -4.79 6.61 0.36
N VAL A 71 -5.75 5.72 0.56
CA VAL A 71 -7.17 6.00 0.32
C VAL A 71 -7.63 7.09 1.27
N VAL A 72 -7.37 6.94 2.57
CA VAL A 72 -7.74 7.91 3.61
C VAL A 72 -7.08 9.26 3.35
N ALA A 73 -5.77 9.32 3.12
CA ALA A 73 -5.07 10.58 2.85
C ALA A 73 -5.60 11.29 1.58
N THR A 74 -5.98 10.52 0.56
CA THR A 74 -6.56 11.07 -0.67
C THR A 74 -7.96 11.63 -0.41
N ALA A 75 -8.78 10.88 0.32
CA ALA A 75 -10.14 11.28 0.66
C ALA A 75 -10.15 12.55 1.54
N THR A 76 -9.29 12.61 2.55
CA THR A 76 -9.13 13.80 3.42
C THR A 76 -8.80 15.05 2.59
N LYS A 77 -7.82 14.97 1.69
CA LYS A 77 -7.48 16.09 0.80
C LYS A 77 -8.65 16.51 -0.10
N GLN A 78 -9.45 15.56 -0.58
CA GLN A 78 -10.61 15.87 -1.39
C GLN A 78 -11.71 16.56 -0.58
N LEU A 79 -11.94 16.15 0.66
CA LEU A 79 -12.89 16.80 1.55
C LEU A 79 -12.46 18.22 1.92
N GLU A 80 -11.16 18.46 2.14
CA GLU A 80 -10.61 19.80 2.34
C GLU A 80 -10.85 20.70 1.10
N GLN A 81 -10.62 20.18 -0.11
CA GLN A 81 -10.90 20.89 -1.36
C GLN A 81 -12.37 21.21 -1.54
N ILE A 82 -13.25 20.28 -1.20
CA ILE A 82 -14.71 20.48 -1.23
C ILE A 82 -15.09 21.57 -0.24
N LYS A 83 -14.56 21.55 0.97
CA LYS A 83 -14.80 22.56 2.01
C LYS A 83 -14.44 23.97 1.52
N ILE A 84 -13.29 24.15 0.87
CA ILE A 84 -12.89 25.45 0.29
C ILE A 84 -13.92 25.94 -0.74
N ILE A 85 -14.44 25.05 -1.59
CA ILE A 85 -15.43 25.41 -2.62
C ILE A 85 -16.76 25.82 -1.97
N GLU A 86 -17.19 25.12 -0.92
CA GLU A 86 -18.42 25.44 -0.18
C GLU A 86 -18.31 26.76 0.58
N GLU A 87 -17.22 26.98 1.30
CA GLU A 87 -16.97 28.22 2.06
C GLU A 87 -16.90 29.47 1.16
N THR A 88 -16.47 29.29 -0.08
CA THR A 88 -16.44 30.38 -1.08
C THR A 88 -17.74 30.49 -1.90
N SER A 89 -18.78 29.72 -1.57
CA SER A 89 -20.04 29.66 -2.31
C SER A 89 -19.85 29.42 -3.82
N SER A 90 -18.82 28.69 -4.19
CA SER A 90 -18.40 28.49 -5.59
C SER A 90 -18.86 27.16 -6.18
N VAL A 91 -19.75 26.42 -5.51
CA VAL A 91 -20.29 25.14 -5.98
C VAL A 91 -20.97 25.29 -7.35
N ASP A 92 -21.62 26.43 -7.61
CA ASP A 92 -22.32 26.69 -8.86
C ASP A 92 -21.42 26.83 -10.09
N LEU A 93 -20.12 26.97 -9.89
CA LEU A 93 -19.13 26.94 -10.97
C LEU A 93 -18.85 25.52 -11.49
N LEU A 94 -19.34 24.49 -10.81
CA LEU A 94 -19.21 23.09 -11.21
C LEU A 94 -20.38 22.64 -12.06
N ASP A 95 -20.12 21.75 -13.01
CA ASP A 95 -21.16 21.05 -13.78
C ASP A 95 -21.90 20.02 -12.90
N ASP A 96 -23.16 19.71 -13.24
CA ASP A 96 -24.05 18.87 -12.43
C ASP A 96 -23.44 17.52 -12.07
N LYS A 97 -22.72 16.89 -13.02
CA LYS A 97 -22.03 15.62 -12.80
C LYS A 97 -20.89 15.72 -11.77
N THR A 98 -20.25 16.87 -11.71
CA THR A 98 -19.17 17.13 -10.75
C THR A 98 -19.75 17.50 -9.38
N LYS A 99 -20.87 18.26 -9.33
CA LYS A 99 -21.65 18.50 -8.11
C LYS A 99 -22.12 17.19 -7.49
N GLU A 100 -22.72 16.30 -8.29
CA GLU A 100 -23.12 14.97 -7.87
C GLU A 100 -21.93 14.19 -7.23
N THR A 101 -20.77 14.19 -7.89
CA THR A 101 -19.57 13.52 -7.37
C THR A 101 -19.09 14.13 -6.04
N LEU A 102 -19.20 15.44 -5.89
CA LEU A 102 -18.87 16.15 -4.65
C LEU A 102 -19.75 15.65 -3.49
N GLU A 103 -21.08 15.60 -3.70
CA GLU A 103 -22.02 15.13 -2.68
C GLU A 103 -21.77 13.66 -2.30
N TYR A 104 -21.52 12.79 -3.28
CA TYR A 104 -21.18 11.39 -2.99
C TYR A 104 -19.87 11.24 -2.22
N ARG A 105 -18.85 12.07 -2.50
CA ARG A 105 -17.61 12.04 -1.72
C ARG A 105 -17.83 12.49 -0.27
N LYS A 106 -18.70 13.45 -0.02
CA LYS A 106 -19.09 13.85 1.35
C LYS A 106 -19.86 12.74 2.08
N LYS A 107 -20.80 12.10 1.36
CA LYS A 107 -21.62 11.02 1.92
C LYS A 107 -20.78 9.77 2.24
N TYR A 108 -19.75 9.47 1.44
CA TYR A 108 -18.88 8.30 1.58
C TYR A 108 -17.40 8.69 1.66
N PRO A 109 -16.97 9.29 2.78
CA PRO A 109 -15.62 9.86 2.92
C PRO A 109 -14.50 8.81 2.90
N GLU A 110 -14.77 7.57 3.31
CA GLU A 110 -13.78 6.51 3.40
C GLU A 110 -13.71 5.63 2.14
N ALA A 111 -14.66 5.79 1.21
CA ALA A 111 -14.71 4.96 0.02
C ALA A 111 -13.50 5.20 -0.90
N SER A 112 -12.92 4.13 -1.39
CA SER A 112 -11.93 4.19 -2.47
C SER A 112 -12.56 4.71 -3.77
N PHE A 113 -11.74 5.04 -4.77
CA PHE A 113 -12.27 5.47 -6.08
C PHE A 113 -13.09 4.38 -6.77
N GLN A 114 -12.73 3.12 -6.56
CA GLN A 114 -13.45 2.00 -7.12
C GLN A 114 -14.83 1.89 -6.47
N GLU A 115 -14.89 1.81 -5.15
CA GLU A 115 -16.14 1.73 -4.39
C GLU A 115 -17.04 2.93 -4.67
N LEU A 116 -16.48 4.15 -4.69
CA LEU A 116 -17.25 5.35 -4.95
C LEU A 116 -17.85 5.34 -6.37
N SER A 117 -17.13 4.84 -7.38
CA SER A 117 -17.65 4.71 -8.74
C SER A 117 -18.77 3.67 -8.84
N GLU A 118 -18.66 2.59 -8.09
CA GLU A 118 -19.70 1.56 -8.00
C GLU A 118 -20.95 2.07 -7.28
N ILE A 119 -20.79 2.75 -6.15
CA ILE A 119 -21.90 3.37 -5.40
C ILE A 119 -22.66 4.37 -6.27
N ILE A 120 -21.97 5.31 -6.93
CA ILE A 120 -22.60 6.28 -7.81
C ILE A 120 -23.32 5.59 -8.96
N SER A 121 -22.72 4.59 -9.57
CA SER A 121 -23.33 3.84 -10.67
C SER A 121 -24.61 3.12 -10.24
N LEU A 122 -24.63 2.53 -9.06
CA LEU A 122 -25.76 1.82 -8.49
C LEU A 122 -26.89 2.78 -8.08
N GLU A 123 -26.58 3.85 -7.35
CA GLU A 123 -27.59 4.79 -6.84
C GLU A 123 -28.20 5.67 -7.94
N THR A 124 -27.41 6.05 -8.96
CA THR A 124 -27.89 6.93 -10.05
C THR A 124 -28.41 6.18 -11.27
N GLY A 125 -28.14 4.87 -11.38
CA GLY A 125 -28.44 4.08 -12.58
C GLY A 125 -27.60 4.44 -13.81
N LYS A 126 -26.59 5.31 -13.65
CA LYS A 126 -25.69 5.77 -14.72
C LYS A 126 -24.27 5.25 -14.48
N PRO A 127 -23.72 4.38 -15.35
CA PRO A 127 -22.40 3.81 -15.13
C PRO A 127 -21.33 4.91 -15.18
N ILE A 128 -20.50 4.96 -14.15
CA ILE A 128 -19.31 5.79 -14.09
C ILE A 128 -18.09 4.91 -13.89
N THR A 129 -17.03 5.14 -14.66
CA THR A 129 -15.77 4.46 -14.51
C THR A 129 -14.89 5.17 -13.47
N LYS A 130 -13.94 4.43 -12.87
CA LYS A 130 -12.91 4.99 -12.00
C LYS A 130 -12.17 6.17 -12.65
N SER A 131 -11.90 6.08 -13.96
CA SER A 131 -11.24 7.16 -14.72
C SER A 131 -12.14 8.39 -14.84
N GLY A 132 -13.44 8.20 -15.16
CA GLY A 132 -14.42 9.28 -15.22
C GLY A 132 -14.60 9.97 -13.87
N LEU A 133 -14.69 9.20 -12.79
CA LEU A 133 -14.72 9.73 -11.43
C LEU A 133 -13.47 10.56 -11.10
N ASN A 134 -12.28 10.05 -11.42
CA ASN A 134 -11.02 10.77 -11.20
C ASN A 134 -10.98 12.09 -11.99
N HIS A 135 -11.51 12.11 -13.21
CA HIS A 135 -11.60 13.34 -13.99
C HIS A 135 -12.48 14.41 -13.29
N ARG A 136 -13.63 14.02 -12.75
CA ARG A 136 -14.52 14.92 -12.00
C ARG A 136 -13.84 15.43 -10.72
N LEU A 137 -13.17 14.56 -9.96
CA LEU A 137 -12.41 14.95 -8.76
C LEU A 137 -11.23 15.89 -9.07
N ARG A 138 -10.59 15.74 -10.24
CA ARG A 138 -9.58 16.71 -10.70
C ARG A 138 -10.14 18.08 -11.00
N LYS A 139 -11.38 18.20 -11.50
CA LYS A 139 -12.06 19.48 -11.67
C LYS A 139 -12.30 20.16 -10.33
N ILE A 140 -12.80 19.41 -9.33
CA ILE A 140 -12.98 19.89 -7.95
C ILE A 140 -11.65 20.44 -7.41
N LYS A 141 -10.59 19.66 -7.50
CA LYS A 141 -9.24 20.07 -7.09
C LYS A 141 -8.80 21.36 -7.79
N SER A 142 -8.92 21.41 -9.13
CA SER A 142 -8.50 22.59 -9.90
C SER A 142 -9.24 23.87 -9.50
N LEU A 143 -10.52 23.75 -9.19
CA LEU A 143 -11.32 24.88 -8.70
C LEU A 143 -10.87 25.30 -7.30
N ALA A 144 -10.72 24.36 -6.37
CA ALA A 144 -10.25 24.63 -5.02
C ALA A 144 -8.88 25.31 -5.01
N ASP A 145 -7.93 24.82 -5.81
CA ASP A 145 -6.58 25.39 -5.94
C ASP A 145 -6.64 26.86 -6.46
N LYS A 146 -7.54 27.17 -7.38
CA LYS A 146 -7.73 28.54 -7.88
C LYS A 146 -8.33 29.47 -6.82
N LEU A 147 -9.29 28.97 -6.04
CA LEU A 147 -9.94 29.75 -4.98
C LEU A 147 -8.98 30.02 -3.82
N ALA A 148 -8.22 29.02 -3.38
CA ALA A 148 -7.19 29.19 -2.35
C ALA A 148 -6.13 30.23 -2.75
N LYS A 149 -5.68 30.23 -4.01
CA LYS A 149 -4.73 31.25 -4.51
C LYS A 149 -5.32 32.66 -4.53
N LYS A 150 -6.62 32.82 -4.77
CA LYS A 150 -7.29 34.11 -4.71
C LYS A 150 -7.38 34.62 -3.29
N GLN A 151 -7.72 33.78 -2.32
CA GLN A 151 -7.76 34.17 -0.89
C GLN A 151 -6.38 34.62 -0.38
N ASN A 152 -5.29 33.94 -0.73
CA ASN A 152 -3.92 34.33 -0.35
C ASN A 152 -3.38 35.59 -1.06
N ARG A 153 -4.07 36.11 -2.08
CA ARG A 153 -3.72 37.38 -2.75
C ARG A 153 -4.49 38.58 -2.21
N THR A 154 -5.45 38.36 -1.33
CA THR A 154 -6.30 39.41 -0.78
C THR A 154 -5.87 39.80 0.64
N ILE A 155 -4.74 39.24 1.13
CA ILE A 155 -4.02 39.62 2.34
C ILE A 155 -2.71 40.30 1.95
#